data_bfb4b042c9bd9843306d7dddf6850c0f
#
_entry.id   bfb4b042c9bd9843306d7dddf6850c0f
#
_cell.length_a   1.000
_cell.length_b   1.000
_cell.length_c   1.000
_cell.angle_alpha   90.00
_cell.angle_beta   90.00
_cell.angle_gamma   90.00
#
_symmetry.space_group_name_H-M   'P 1'
#
loop_
_entity.id
_entity.type
_entity.pdbx_description
1 polymer ?
#
loop_
_entity_poly.entity_id
_entity_poly.type
_entity_poly.pdbx_seq_one_letter_code
_entity_poly.pdbx_strand_id
1 'polypeptide(L)' 'MAKTTLPTAQTAAPPSYEDALAELERLVAAMEAGQLPLDQLLETYRRGAELLAFCRSRLDAVEQQVKVLEDGQLKPWVAA' A
#
# COMPACT_ATOMS: atom_id res chain seq x y z
N MET A 1 -3.67 -26.68 7.79
CA MET A 1 -3.54 -26.47 7.37
C MET A 1 -3.18 -25.69 7.04
N ALA A 2 -3.00 -25.55 6.92
CA ALA A 2 -2.61 -24.96 6.53
C ALA A 2 -2.48 -24.18 5.99
N LYS A 3 -2.50 -23.84 5.77
CA LYS A 3 -2.36 -23.17 5.21
C LYS A 3 -1.71 -22.51 4.77
N THR A 4 -1.43 -22.49 4.50
CA THR A 4 -0.85 -21.96 4.08
C THR A 4 -0.49 -21.23 3.51
N THR A 5 -0.38 -21.06 3.28
CA THR A 5 -0.03 -20.49 2.71
C THR A 5 0.32 -19.81 1.94
N LEU A 6 0.29 -19.67 1.53
CA LEU A 6 0.67 -19.21 0.68
C LEU A 6 0.73 -18.22 0.14
N PRO A 7 1.05 -18.08 0.05
CA PRO A 7 1.64 -16.92 -0.31
C PRO A 7 1.16 -16.34 -1.48
N THR A 8 0.78 -16.98 -2.18
CA THR A 8 0.25 -16.43 -3.20
C THR A 8 -0.78 -15.55 -2.87
N ALA A 9 -1.06 -15.51 -1.74
CA ALA A 9 -2.00 -14.64 -1.33
C ALA A 9 -1.67 -13.27 -1.65
N GLN A 10 -0.69 -13.05 -2.33
CA GLN A 10 -0.30 -11.77 -2.65
C GLN A 10 -1.29 -10.96 -3.38
N THR A 11 -2.27 -11.58 -3.99
CA THR A 11 -3.25 -10.81 -4.68
C THR A 11 -4.32 -10.28 -3.77
N ALA A 12 -4.32 -10.67 -2.51
CA ALA A 12 -5.35 -10.23 -1.60
C ALA A 12 -5.08 -8.82 -1.13
N ALA A 13 -6.13 -8.09 -0.82
CA ALA A 13 -5.96 -6.77 -0.26
C ALA A 13 -5.33 -6.91 1.11
N PRO A 14 -4.45 -6.00 1.47
CA PRO A 14 -3.85 -6.05 2.80
C PRO A 14 -4.88 -5.67 3.84
N PRO A 15 -4.71 -6.12 5.07
CA PRO A 15 -5.69 -5.84 6.11
C PRO A 15 -5.70 -4.40 6.58
N SER A 16 -4.61 -3.69 6.43
CA SER A 16 -4.58 -2.32 6.89
C SER A 16 -3.56 -1.53 6.11
N TYR A 17 -3.64 -0.22 6.27
CA TYR A 17 -2.68 0.67 5.63
C TYR A 17 -1.27 0.38 6.13
N GLU A 18 -1.12 0.18 7.42
CA GLU A 18 0.20 -0.10 7.98
C GLU A 18 0.77 -1.40 7.45
N ASP A 19 -0.08 -2.40 7.31
CA ASP A 19 0.38 -3.67 6.76
C ASP A 19 0.79 -3.52 5.31
N ALA A 20 0.02 -2.75 4.56
CA ALA A 20 0.35 -2.52 3.17
C ALA A 20 1.67 -1.78 3.05
N LEU A 21 1.89 -0.80 3.90
CA LEU A 21 3.10 -0.04 3.86
C LEU A 21 4.30 -0.90 4.23
N ALA A 22 4.15 -1.74 5.23
CA ALA A 22 5.22 -2.62 5.65
C ALA A 22 5.58 -3.60 4.53
N GLU A 23 4.58 -4.14 3.87
CA GLU A 23 4.86 -5.05 2.78
C GLU A 23 5.55 -4.31 1.63
N LEU A 24 5.10 -3.11 1.33
CA LEU A 24 5.70 -2.33 0.28
C LEU A 24 7.17 -2.05 0.59
N GLU A 25 7.49 -1.75 1.83
CA GLU A 25 8.87 -1.51 2.21
C GLU A 25 9.72 -2.75 2.02
N ARG A 26 9.17 -3.91 2.30
CA ARG A 26 9.91 -5.15 2.08
C ARG A 26 10.15 -5.38 0.59
N LEU A 27 9.16 -5.06 -0.23
CA LEU A 27 9.33 -5.24 -1.67
C LEU A 27 10.38 -4.30 -2.22
N VAL A 28 10.37 -3.07 -1.75
CA VAL A 28 11.37 -2.11 -2.21
C VAL A 28 12.77 -2.55 -1.80
N ALA A 29 12.91 -3.05 -0.58
CA ALA A 29 14.19 -3.53 -0.12
C ALA A 29 14.68 -4.69 -0.99
N ALA A 30 13.79 -5.59 -1.34
CA ALA A 30 14.16 -6.71 -2.19
C ALA A 30 14.59 -6.25 -3.56
N MET A 31 13.92 -5.24 -4.10
CA MET A 31 14.30 -4.73 -5.40
C MET A 31 15.61 -3.99 -5.34
N GLU A 32 15.85 -3.28 -4.27
CA GLU A 32 17.11 -2.55 -4.12
C GLU A 32 18.28 -3.49 -3.93
N ALA A 33 18.04 -4.64 -3.39
CA ALA A 33 19.10 -5.62 -3.25
C ALA A 33 19.59 -6.12 -4.60
N GLY A 34 18.74 -6.02 -5.62
CA GLY A 34 19.19 -6.33 -6.97
C GLY A 34 19.41 -7.79 -7.23
N GLN A 35 18.80 -8.66 -6.44
CA GLN A 35 19.05 -10.07 -6.59
C GLN A 35 17.84 -10.86 -7.08
N LEU A 36 16.80 -10.18 -7.52
CA LEU A 36 15.61 -10.86 -7.96
C LEU A 36 15.72 -11.26 -9.44
N PRO A 37 15.37 -12.48 -9.79
CA PRO A 37 15.25 -12.83 -11.19
C PRO A 37 14.19 -11.97 -11.86
N LEU A 38 14.27 -11.87 -13.16
CA LEU A 38 13.41 -10.98 -13.91
C LEU A 38 11.93 -11.23 -13.67
N ASP A 39 11.53 -12.49 -13.71
CA ASP A 39 10.11 -12.78 -13.52
C ASP A 39 9.65 -12.45 -12.12
N GLN A 40 10.50 -12.62 -11.12
CA GLN A 40 10.13 -12.24 -9.78
C GLN A 40 10.13 -10.72 -9.62
N LEU A 41 10.98 -10.04 -10.35
CA LEU A 41 10.99 -8.61 -10.33
C LEU A 41 9.67 -8.06 -10.86
N LEU A 42 9.15 -8.65 -11.91
CA LEU A 42 7.86 -8.23 -12.45
C LEU A 42 6.73 -8.47 -11.47
N GLU A 43 6.74 -9.63 -10.81
CA GLU A 43 5.72 -9.92 -9.81
C GLU A 43 5.81 -8.96 -8.65
N THR A 44 7.01 -8.66 -8.23
CA THR A 44 7.22 -7.72 -7.13
C THR A 44 6.71 -6.34 -7.50
N TYR A 45 6.99 -5.92 -8.72
CA TYR A 45 6.52 -4.64 -9.19
C TYR A 45 4.99 -4.58 -9.23
N ARG A 46 4.38 -5.64 -9.71
CA ARG A 46 2.93 -5.69 -9.79
C ARG A 46 2.33 -5.63 -8.38
N ARG A 47 2.88 -6.40 -7.47
CA ARG A 47 2.38 -6.38 -6.09
C ARG A 47 2.57 -5.01 -5.49
N GLY A 48 3.71 -4.37 -5.76
CA GLY A 48 3.95 -3.02 -5.27
C GLY A 48 2.92 -2.04 -5.78
N ALA A 49 2.54 -2.17 -7.05
CA ALA A 49 1.53 -1.29 -7.61
C ALA A 49 0.18 -1.49 -6.93
N GLU A 50 -0.16 -2.73 -6.62
CA GLU A 50 -1.40 -3.01 -5.90
C GLU A 50 -1.39 -2.39 -4.52
N LEU A 51 -0.27 -2.52 -3.83
CA LEU A 51 -0.15 -1.95 -2.50
C LEU A 51 -0.22 -0.43 -2.53
N LEU A 52 0.40 0.17 -3.52
CA LEU A 52 0.33 1.61 -3.67
C LEU A 52 -1.08 2.08 -3.93
N ALA A 53 -1.81 1.34 -4.76
CA ALA A 53 -3.19 1.70 -5.04
C ALA A 53 -4.03 1.61 -3.77
N PHE A 54 -3.80 0.57 -2.98
CA PHE A 54 -4.51 0.42 -1.72
C PHE A 54 -4.20 1.59 -0.78
N CYS A 55 -2.93 1.92 -0.64
CA CYS A 55 -2.54 3.01 0.24
C CYS A 55 -3.13 4.33 -0.23
N ARG A 56 -3.10 4.57 -1.52
CA ARG A 56 -3.66 5.79 -2.07
C ARG A 56 -5.15 5.88 -1.81
N SER A 57 -5.83 4.77 -1.96
CA SER A 57 -7.26 4.72 -1.70
C SER A 57 -7.58 5.07 -0.26
N ARG A 58 -6.77 4.56 0.67
CA ARG A 58 -6.99 4.89 2.08
C ARG A 58 -6.70 6.35 2.36
N LEU A 59 -5.68 6.90 1.77
CA LEU A 59 -5.37 8.30 1.96
C LEU A 59 -6.45 9.18 1.36
N ASP A 60 -6.99 8.80 0.22
CA ASP A 60 -8.08 9.55 -0.38
C ASP A 60 -9.28 9.56 0.54
N ALA A 61 -9.58 8.45 1.17
CA ALA A 61 -10.72 8.38 2.08
C ALA A 61 -10.52 9.32 3.26
N VAL A 62 -9.31 9.36 3.79
CA VAL A 62 -9.01 10.26 4.90
C VAL A 62 -9.11 11.71 4.44
N GLU A 63 -8.63 11.98 3.26
CA GLU A 63 -8.67 13.33 2.72
C GLU A 63 -10.09 13.82 2.55
N GLN A 64 -10.98 12.93 2.10
CA GLN A 64 -12.37 13.29 1.97
C GLN A 64 -13.00 13.61 3.33
N GLN A 65 -12.63 12.87 4.35
CA GLN A 65 -13.13 13.14 5.67
C GLN A 65 -12.63 14.46 6.19
N VAL A 66 -11.39 14.77 5.93
CA VAL A 66 -10.82 16.03 6.35
C VAL A 66 -11.53 17.18 5.66
N LYS A 67 -11.84 17.01 4.39
CA LYS A 67 -12.56 18.04 3.66
C LYS A 67 -13.93 18.31 4.25
N VAL A 68 -14.61 17.25 4.62
CA VAL A 68 -15.92 17.42 5.23
C VAL A 68 -15.80 18.21 6.52
N LEU A 69 -14.79 17.93 7.32
CA LEU A 69 -14.60 18.64 8.54
C LEU A 69 -14.28 20.12 8.29
N GLU A 70 -13.44 20.35 7.29
CA GLU A 70 -13.10 21.73 6.97
C GLU A 70 -14.30 22.52 6.53
N ASP A 71 -15.13 21.92 5.70
CA ASP A 71 -16.32 22.60 5.24
C ASP A 71 -17.25 22.89 6.38
N GLY A 72 -17.26 22.05 7.39
CA GLY A 72 -18.14 22.25 8.49
C GLY A 72 -17.65 23.30 9.42
N GLN A 73 -16.39 23.29 9.82
CA GLN A 73 -15.93 24.16 10.84
C GLN A 73 -14.54 24.56 10.74
N LEU A 74 -13.65 23.69 10.30
CA LEU A 74 -12.25 23.96 10.38
C LEU A 74 -11.81 24.80 9.23
N LYS A 75 -10.74 25.54 9.48
CA LYS A 75 -10.13 26.24 8.43
C LYS A 75 -9.34 25.33 7.59
N PRO A 76 -9.12 25.65 6.38
CA PRO A 76 -8.30 24.84 5.52
C PRO A 76 -6.96 24.65 6.14
N TRP A 77 -6.50 23.45 6.14
CA TRP A 77 -5.26 23.15 6.72
C TRP A 77 -4.22 23.30 5.67
N VAL A 78 -3.32 24.11 5.91
CA VAL A 78 -2.31 24.40 4.98
C VAL A 78 -1.17 23.54 5.22
N ALA A 79 -0.91 22.67 4.35
CA ALA A 79 0.16 21.81 4.62
C ALA A 79 1.37 22.40 4.11
N ALA A 80 1.50 23.29 3.66
CA ALA A 80 2.70 23.75 3.19
C ALA A 80 3.56 24.23 3.43
#